data_61e0f9ce6b5ad8b70e0a14095cb22d72
#
_entry.id   61e0f9ce6b5ad8b70e0a14095cb22d72
#
_cell.length_a   1.000
_cell.length_b   1.000
_cell.length_c   1.000
_cell.angle_alpha   90.00
_cell.angle_beta   90.00
_cell.angle_gamma   90.00
#
_symmetry.space_group_name_H-M   'P 1'
#
loop_
_entity.id
_entity.type
_entity.pdbx_description
1 polymer ?
#
loop_
_entity_poly.entity_id
_entity_poly.type
_entity_poly.pdbx_seq_one_letter_code
_entity_poly.pdbx_strand_id
1 'polypeptide(L)'
;MKPYYEIGKKSTIFKDLQDFAFSPSEWLPYYNFHAKRIPPEIMFQDDFFIWLSHRYSFVAGVLKLDPYVCYDWHTDTRRGVGINMLLTPEARSVCAFTHNKEDAVFKIEELQYKPATYYLFNTQIPHTVYNFETTRYLMSIEFAKDKDELSFDDLLKDIRSNYE
;
A
#
# COMPACT_ATOMS: atom_id res chain seq x y z
N MET A 1 8.84 14.27 8.53
CA MET A 1 7.74 13.29 8.38
C MET A 1 8.26 12.18 7.46
N LYS A 2 8.07 10.92 7.80
CA LYS A 2 8.52 9.79 6.98
C LYS A 2 7.47 9.46 5.92
N PRO A 3 7.87 9.16 4.68
CA PRO A 3 6.93 8.77 3.63
C PRO A 3 6.41 7.34 3.79
N TYR A 4 7.22 6.45 4.36
CA TYR A 4 6.84 5.07 4.61
C TYR A 4 7.64 4.46 5.76
N TYR A 5 7.20 3.29 6.21
CA TYR A 5 7.90 2.47 7.21
C TYR A 5 7.79 0.98 6.83
N GLU A 6 8.92 0.29 6.80
CA GLU A 6 8.98 -1.16 6.59
C GLU A 6 8.60 -1.88 7.88
N ILE A 7 7.52 -2.67 7.85
CA ILE A 7 7.07 -3.46 9.00
C ILE A 7 7.97 -4.69 9.13
N GLY A 8 8.50 -4.93 10.33
CA GLY A 8 9.62 -5.84 10.55
C GLY A 8 9.36 -7.32 10.29
N LYS A 9 8.09 -7.76 10.28
CA LYS A 9 7.72 -9.16 10.00
C LYS A 9 7.36 -9.38 8.55
N LYS A 10 7.81 -10.51 7.99
CA LYS A 10 7.45 -10.92 6.63
C LYS A 10 6.03 -11.47 6.57
N SER A 11 5.37 -11.22 5.44
CA SER A 11 4.06 -11.78 5.14
C SER A 11 4.11 -13.30 5.04
N THR A 12 3.18 -13.97 5.70
CA THR A 12 2.95 -15.42 5.58
C THR A 12 1.98 -15.77 4.45
N ILE A 13 1.29 -14.78 3.90
CA ILE A 13 0.25 -14.95 2.86
C ILE A 13 0.66 -14.38 1.50
N PHE A 14 1.93 -14.04 1.30
CA PHE A 14 2.40 -13.42 0.06
C PHE A 14 2.05 -14.27 -1.18
N LYS A 15 2.31 -15.58 -1.12
CA LYS A 15 1.99 -16.49 -2.23
C LYS A 15 0.49 -16.61 -2.48
N ASP A 16 -0.31 -16.71 -1.43
CA ASP A 16 -1.77 -16.80 -1.55
C ASP A 16 -2.35 -15.51 -2.16
N LEU A 17 -1.81 -14.35 -1.80
CA LEU A 17 -2.18 -13.07 -2.39
C LEU A 17 -1.77 -12.96 -3.86
N GLN A 18 -0.60 -13.49 -4.25
CA GLN A 18 -0.21 -13.57 -5.66
C GLN A 18 -1.17 -14.45 -6.45
N ASP A 19 -1.47 -15.65 -5.95
CA ASP A 19 -2.39 -16.59 -6.61
C ASP A 19 -3.79 -15.97 -6.75
N PHE A 20 -4.27 -15.27 -5.73
CA PHE A 20 -5.51 -14.52 -5.79
C PHE A 20 -5.45 -13.37 -6.81
N ALA A 21 -4.36 -12.59 -6.82
CA ALA A 21 -4.19 -11.47 -7.74
C ALA A 21 -4.19 -11.92 -9.20
N PHE A 22 -3.53 -13.04 -9.50
CA PHE A 22 -3.37 -13.57 -10.86
C PHE A 22 -4.55 -14.43 -11.32
N SER A 23 -5.46 -14.81 -10.43
CA SER A 23 -6.62 -15.62 -10.78
C SER A 23 -7.60 -14.82 -11.65
N PRO A 24 -8.29 -15.49 -12.61
CA PRO A 24 -9.34 -14.87 -13.39
C PRO A 24 -10.47 -14.39 -12.47
N SER A 25 -10.84 -13.12 -12.59
CA SER A 25 -11.94 -12.53 -11.82
C SER A 25 -12.34 -11.20 -12.41
N GLU A 26 -13.49 -10.69 -11.97
CA GLU A 26 -13.95 -9.36 -12.33
C GLU A 26 -13.11 -8.30 -11.60
N TRP A 27 -12.67 -7.30 -12.35
CA TRP A 27 -11.95 -6.14 -11.86
C TRP A 27 -12.83 -4.90 -11.98
N LEU A 28 -12.93 -4.13 -10.91
CA LEU A 28 -13.69 -2.88 -10.88
C LEU A 28 -12.75 -1.69 -11.10
N PRO A 29 -13.14 -0.69 -11.90
CA PRO A 29 -12.37 0.55 -12.03
C PRO A 29 -12.21 1.25 -10.68
N TYR A 30 -11.00 1.71 -10.38
CA TYR A 30 -10.66 2.43 -9.15
C TYR A 30 -9.55 3.45 -9.45
N TYR A 31 -9.92 4.71 -9.70
CA TYR A 31 -9.01 5.74 -10.23
C TYR A 31 -8.29 5.23 -11.49
N ASN A 32 -6.95 5.34 -11.56
CA ASN A 32 -6.17 4.78 -12.68
C ASN A 32 -5.89 3.28 -12.55
N PHE A 33 -6.37 2.65 -11.47
CA PHE A 33 -6.24 1.22 -11.20
C PHE A 33 -7.50 0.46 -11.58
N HIS A 34 -7.35 -0.88 -11.57
CA HIS A 34 -8.45 -1.80 -11.41
C HIS A 34 -8.30 -2.50 -10.06
N ALA A 35 -9.39 -2.64 -9.33
CA ALA A 35 -9.37 -3.19 -7.98
C ALA A 35 -10.23 -4.45 -7.87
N LYS A 36 -9.81 -5.36 -7.00
CA LYS A 36 -10.66 -6.44 -6.51
C LYS A 36 -10.44 -6.63 -5.00
N ARG A 37 -11.53 -6.88 -4.29
CA ARG A 37 -11.51 -7.06 -2.85
C ARG A 37 -10.89 -8.41 -2.49
N ILE A 38 -9.97 -8.40 -1.53
CA ILE A 38 -9.38 -9.63 -0.98
C ILE A 38 -10.34 -10.20 0.06
N PRO A 39 -10.69 -11.51 -0.02
CA PRO A 39 -11.52 -12.15 0.99
C PRO A 39 -10.86 -12.14 2.38
N PRO A 40 -11.61 -11.91 3.46
CA PRO A 40 -11.09 -12.01 4.83
C PRO A 40 -10.41 -13.35 5.13
N GLU A 41 -10.88 -14.44 4.52
CA GLU A 41 -10.34 -15.80 4.68
C GLU A 41 -8.87 -15.91 4.26
N ILE A 42 -8.42 -15.10 3.30
CA ILE A 42 -7.00 -15.02 2.92
C ILE A 42 -6.26 -14.14 3.93
N MET A 43 -6.77 -12.95 4.20
CA MET A 43 -6.10 -11.96 5.05
C MET A 43 -5.84 -12.48 6.47
N PHE A 44 -6.82 -13.15 7.06
CA PHE A 44 -6.73 -13.63 8.45
C PHE A 44 -5.94 -14.94 8.62
N GLN A 45 -5.25 -15.40 7.59
CA GLN A 45 -4.19 -16.41 7.72
C GLN A 45 -2.85 -15.78 8.16
N ASP A 46 -2.74 -14.47 8.15
CA ASP A 46 -1.57 -13.75 8.66
C ASP A 46 -1.88 -13.10 10.02
N ASP A 47 -1.08 -13.43 11.03
CA ASP A 47 -1.25 -12.91 12.40
C ASP A 47 -1.22 -11.38 12.47
N PHE A 48 -0.51 -10.72 11.56
CA PHE A 48 -0.51 -9.27 11.48
C PHE A 48 -1.91 -8.71 11.23
N PHE A 49 -2.67 -9.30 10.30
CA PHE A 49 -4.02 -8.82 10.00
C PHE A 49 -5.04 -9.25 11.03
N ILE A 50 -4.83 -10.36 11.73
CA ILE A 50 -5.62 -10.72 12.92
C ILE A 50 -5.43 -9.63 14.00
N TRP A 51 -4.18 -9.32 14.34
CA TRP A 51 -3.86 -8.26 15.31
C TRP A 51 -4.44 -6.91 14.88
N LEU A 52 -4.28 -6.51 13.61
CA LEU A 52 -4.75 -5.25 13.07
C LEU A 52 -6.29 -5.14 13.17
N SER A 53 -7.01 -6.23 12.85
CA SER A 53 -8.48 -6.27 12.85
C SER A 53 -9.12 -6.09 14.23
N HIS A 54 -8.40 -6.45 15.29
CA HIS A 54 -8.86 -6.21 16.66
C HIS A 54 -8.78 -4.73 17.07
N ARG A 55 -8.09 -3.90 16.30
CA ARG A 55 -7.82 -2.48 16.62
C ARG A 55 -8.45 -1.52 15.63
N TYR A 56 -8.50 -1.92 14.36
CA TYR A 56 -8.92 -1.06 13.26
C TYR A 56 -9.87 -1.80 12.32
N SER A 57 -10.91 -1.10 11.91
CA SER A 57 -11.76 -1.54 10.80
C SER A 57 -11.10 -1.17 9.48
N PHE A 58 -10.96 -2.12 8.57
CA PHE A 58 -10.35 -1.91 7.26
C PHE A 58 -10.93 -2.84 6.19
N VAL A 59 -10.66 -2.51 4.94
CA VAL A 59 -10.83 -3.38 3.79
C VAL A 59 -9.50 -3.60 3.11
N ALA A 60 -9.33 -4.78 2.52
CA ALA A 60 -8.15 -5.13 1.75
C ALA A 60 -8.51 -5.33 0.28
N GLY A 61 -7.67 -4.83 -0.61
CA GLY A 61 -7.84 -4.99 -2.05
C GLY A 61 -6.51 -5.24 -2.76
N VAL A 62 -6.62 -5.85 -3.95
CA VAL A 62 -5.54 -5.84 -4.91
C VAL A 62 -5.81 -4.71 -5.90
N LEU A 63 -4.83 -3.86 -6.08
CA LEU A 63 -4.81 -2.81 -7.09
C LEU A 63 -3.94 -3.26 -8.26
N LYS A 64 -4.53 -3.33 -9.45
CA LYS A 64 -3.86 -3.67 -10.69
C LYS A 64 -3.62 -2.39 -11.50
N LEU A 65 -2.39 -2.16 -11.90
CA LEU A 65 -2.01 -1.07 -12.80
C LEU A 65 -1.48 -1.67 -14.10
N ASP A 66 -2.11 -1.29 -15.22
CA ASP A 66 -1.76 -1.81 -16.53
C ASP A 66 -0.36 -1.32 -16.98
N PRO A 67 0.28 -1.98 -17.96
CA PRO A 67 1.55 -1.53 -18.51
C PRO A 67 1.49 -0.09 -19.04
N TYR A 68 2.56 0.67 -18.77
CA TYR A 68 2.73 2.07 -19.20
C TYR A 68 1.68 3.05 -18.69
N VAL A 69 0.98 2.69 -17.59
CA VAL A 69 0.07 3.60 -16.89
C VAL A 69 0.79 4.20 -15.68
N CYS A 70 0.60 5.48 -15.46
CA CYS A 70 1.02 6.16 -14.24
C CYS A 70 -0.18 6.58 -13.39
N TYR A 71 0.04 6.68 -12.10
CA TYR A 71 -0.82 7.42 -11.18
C TYR A 71 -0.04 8.64 -10.70
N ASP A 72 -0.41 9.79 -11.26
CA ASP A 72 0.35 11.03 -11.15
C ASP A 72 0.48 11.53 -9.70
N TRP A 73 1.33 12.53 -9.50
CA TRP A 73 1.59 13.16 -8.21
C TRP A 73 0.30 13.62 -7.53
N HIS A 74 0.04 13.11 -6.34
CA HIS A 74 -1.14 13.44 -5.54
C HIS A 74 -0.91 13.15 -4.06
N THR A 75 -1.80 13.67 -3.23
CA THR A 75 -2.05 13.21 -1.86
C THR A 75 -3.46 12.64 -1.80
N ASP A 76 -3.70 11.67 -0.93
CA ASP A 76 -5.04 11.14 -0.77
C ASP A 76 -5.95 12.16 -0.07
N THR A 77 -7.17 12.28 -0.56
CA THR A 77 -8.14 13.24 -0.01
C THR A 77 -8.74 12.79 1.32
N ARG A 78 -8.88 11.49 1.51
CA ARG A 78 -9.55 10.90 2.68
C ARG A 78 -8.63 10.07 3.57
N ARG A 79 -7.71 9.31 3.00
CA ARG A 79 -6.82 8.44 3.77
C ARG A 79 -5.66 9.20 4.36
N GLY A 80 -5.34 9.01 5.65
CA GLY A 80 -4.12 9.50 6.28
C GLY A 80 -2.95 8.51 6.17
N VAL A 81 -3.28 7.23 6.06
CA VAL A 81 -2.31 6.13 6.05
C VAL A 81 -2.90 4.93 5.32
N GLY A 82 -2.04 4.11 4.74
CA GLY A 82 -2.36 2.80 4.20
C GLY A 82 -1.29 1.78 4.54
N ILE A 83 -1.56 0.51 4.26
CA ILE A 83 -0.57 -0.56 4.32
C ILE A 83 -0.53 -1.21 2.95
N ASN A 84 0.66 -1.29 2.36
CA ASN A 84 0.87 -1.79 1.02
C ASN A 84 1.89 -2.93 1.00
N MET A 85 1.71 -3.88 0.08
CA MET A 85 2.71 -4.89 -0.26
C MET A 85 2.69 -5.12 -1.77
N LEU A 86 3.83 -4.92 -2.42
CA LEU A 86 3.94 -5.17 -3.86
C LEU A 86 3.95 -6.68 -4.13
N LEU A 87 3.01 -7.15 -4.96
CA LEU A 87 2.86 -8.56 -5.30
C LEU A 87 3.69 -8.97 -6.53
N THR A 88 4.21 -7.99 -7.26
CA THR A 88 5.10 -8.17 -8.43
C THR A 88 6.43 -7.44 -8.23
N PRO A 89 7.22 -7.79 -7.18
CA PRO A 89 8.44 -7.05 -6.85
C PRO A 89 9.55 -7.16 -7.90
N GLU A 90 9.53 -8.18 -8.75
CA GLU A 90 10.44 -8.36 -9.88
C GLU A 90 10.08 -7.50 -11.11
N ALA A 91 8.84 -7.00 -11.17
CA ALA A 91 8.39 -6.16 -12.26
C ALA A 91 8.88 -4.72 -12.09
N ARG A 92 9.29 -4.10 -13.19
CA ARG A 92 9.74 -2.72 -13.16
C ARG A 92 8.59 -1.75 -12.90
N SER A 93 8.65 -1.07 -11.78
CA SER A 93 7.76 0.05 -11.45
C SER A 93 8.46 0.99 -10.47
N VAL A 94 8.03 2.24 -10.41
CA VAL A 94 8.55 3.24 -9.49
C VAL A 94 7.40 3.74 -8.62
N CYS A 95 7.58 3.70 -7.31
CA CYS A 95 6.74 4.40 -6.35
C CYS A 95 7.59 5.45 -5.66
N ALA A 96 7.27 6.72 -5.84
CA ALA A 96 8.09 7.83 -5.36
C ALA A 96 7.28 8.83 -4.54
N PHE A 97 7.97 9.45 -3.59
CA PHE A 97 7.47 10.54 -2.75
C PHE A 97 8.26 11.81 -3.00
N THR A 98 7.64 12.96 -2.85
CA THR A 98 8.34 14.24 -2.87
C THR A 98 8.09 15.04 -1.61
N HIS A 99 9.16 15.60 -1.08
CA HIS A 99 9.08 16.64 -0.05
C HIS A 99 9.18 17.99 -0.75
N ASN A 100 8.04 18.59 -1.04
CA ASN A 100 8.00 19.90 -1.64
C ASN A 100 8.50 20.93 -0.62
N LYS A 101 9.55 21.66 -0.97
CA LYS A 101 10.03 22.80 -0.22
C LYS A 101 9.91 24.07 -1.07
N GLU A 102 9.70 25.17 -0.39
CA GLU A 102 9.39 26.48 -0.98
C GLU A 102 10.46 27.03 -1.93
N ASP A 103 11.69 26.45 -1.97
CA ASP A 103 12.84 27.00 -2.64
C ASP A 103 13.21 26.27 -3.94
N ALA A 104 12.29 25.82 -4.74
CA ALA A 104 12.55 25.14 -6.02
C ALA A 104 13.44 23.87 -5.92
N VAL A 105 13.92 23.51 -4.75
CA VAL A 105 14.65 22.27 -4.48
C VAL A 105 13.67 21.27 -3.90
N PHE A 106 13.42 20.19 -4.62
CA PHE A 106 12.60 19.09 -4.12
C PHE A 106 13.46 17.84 -3.96
N LYS A 107 13.13 17.05 -2.97
CA LYS A 107 13.72 15.72 -2.75
C LYS A 107 12.73 14.68 -3.21
N ILE A 108 13.14 13.81 -4.11
CA ILE A 108 12.40 12.60 -4.47
C ILE A 108 13.00 11.43 -3.69
N GLU A 109 12.12 10.65 -3.06
CA GLU A 109 12.47 9.43 -2.35
C GLU A 109 11.68 8.27 -2.94
N GLU A 110 12.38 7.27 -3.48
CA GLU A 110 11.77 6.07 -4.06
C GLU A 110 11.57 5.00 -2.99
N LEU A 111 10.37 4.41 -2.96
CA LEU A 111 10.10 3.22 -2.16
C LEU A 111 10.52 1.96 -2.94
N GLN A 112 11.62 1.36 -2.50
CA GLN A 112 12.09 0.06 -2.99
C GLN A 112 11.38 -1.07 -2.25
N TYR A 113 10.34 -1.63 -2.86
CA TYR A 113 9.58 -2.74 -2.28
C TYR A 113 10.41 -4.01 -2.22
N LYS A 114 10.49 -4.62 -1.03
CA LYS A 114 11.06 -5.95 -0.83
C LYS A 114 9.97 -7.02 -0.94
N PRO A 115 10.29 -8.23 -1.45
CA PRO A 115 9.32 -9.33 -1.51
C PRO A 115 8.73 -9.66 -0.13
N ALA A 116 7.44 -10.01 -0.11
CA ALA A 116 6.71 -10.42 1.08
C ALA A 116 6.81 -9.45 2.28
N THR A 117 6.89 -8.15 2.00
CA THR A 117 7.10 -7.12 3.03
C THR A 117 5.96 -6.10 3.00
N TYR A 118 5.38 -5.87 4.18
CA TYR A 118 4.37 -4.82 4.38
C TYR A 118 5.05 -3.48 4.62
N TYR A 119 4.50 -2.44 3.99
CA TYR A 119 4.92 -1.06 4.18
C TYR A 119 3.76 -0.21 4.66
N LEU A 120 3.95 0.43 5.80
CA LEU A 120 3.09 1.53 6.21
C LEU A 120 3.38 2.71 5.29
N PHE A 121 2.34 3.30 4.70
CA PHE A 121 2.42 4.27 3.62
C PHE A 121 1.76 5.58 4.05
N ASN A 122 2.51 6.68 4.04
CA ASN A 122 1.98 8.00 4.38
C ASN A 122 1.33 8.63 3.15
N THR A 123 0.01 8.55 3.09
CA THR A 123 -0.75 9.05 1.95
C THR A 123 -0.88 10.57 1.90
N GLN A 124 -0.42 11.27 2.95
CA GLN A 124 -0.44 12.73 3.04
C GLN A 124 0.87 13.38 2.56
N ILE A 125 1.88 12.58 2.22
CA ILE A 125 3.03 13.05 1.47
C ILE A 125 2.75 12.85 -0.03
N PRO A 126 2.99 13.87 -0.89
CA PRO A 126 2.78 13.74 -2.32
C PRO A 126 3.55 12.54 -2.87
N HIS A 127 2.86 11.68 -3.60
CA HIS A 127 3.41 10.44 -4.13
C HIS A 127 2.87 10.14 -5.53
N THR A 128 3.61 9.30 -6.23
CA THR A 128 3.29 8.89 -7.61
C THR A 128 3.70 7.44 -7.85
N VAL A 129 3.08 6.81 -8.84
CA VAL A 129 3.46 5.47 -9.31
C VAL A 129 3.61 5.51 -10.83
N TYR A 130 4.75 5.05 -11.32
CA TYR A 130 4.99 4.80 -12.75
C TYR A 130 5.14 3.30 -12.95
N ASN A 131 4.36 2.73 -13.85
CA ASN A 131 4.47 1.33 -14.25
C ASN A 131 5.05 1.24 -15.67
N PHE A 132 5.80 0.16 -15.93
CA PHE A 132 6.47 -0.04 -17.21
C PHE A 132 5.88 -1.23 -17.97
N GLU A 133 6.69 -2.19 -18.40
CA GLU A 133 6.33 -3.18 -19.42
C GLU A 133 5.28 -4.21 -18.99
N THR A 134 5.19 -4.48 -17.69
CA THR A 134 4.35 -5.56 -17.16
C THR A 134 3.26 -5.02 -16.24
N THR A 135 2.17 -5.76 -16.08
CA THR A 135 1.11 -5.40 -15.14
C THR A 135 1.64 -5.42 -13.71
N ARG A 136 1.35 -4.37 -12.95
CA ARG A 136 1.73 -4.23 -11.54
C ARG A 136 0.54 -4.58 -10.65
N TYR A 137 0.78 -5.43 -9.65
CA TYR A 137 -0.21 -5.79 -8.65
C TYR A 137 0.27 -5.38 -7.26
N LEU A 138 -0.59 -4.69 -6.51
CA LEU A 138 -0.33 -4.20 -5.17
C LEU A 138 -1.46 -4.64 -4.23
N MET A 139 -1.12 -5.30 -3.11
CA MET A 139 -2.05 -5.41 -2.00
C MET A 139 -2.09 -4.06 -1.27
N SER A 140 -3.27 -3.55 -1.01
CA SER A 140 -3.49 -2.29 -0.31
C SER A 140 -4.58 -2.40 0.73
N ILE A 141 -4.33 -1.84 1.91
CA ILE A 141 -5.28 -1.72 3.01
C ILE A 141 -5.83 -0.30 3.05
N GLU A 142 -7.15 -0.19 3.11
CA GLU A 142 -7.87 1.05 3.35
C GLU A 142 -8.60 0.99 4.70
N PHE A 143 -8.29 1.92 5.59
CA PHE A 143 -8.93 2.02 6.91
C PHE A 143 -10.28 2.74 6.82
N ALA A 144 -11.22 2.36 7.70
CA ALA A 144 -12.51 3.03 7.81
C ALA A 144 -12.38 4.46 8.37
N LYS A 145 -11.37 4.69 9.20
CA LYS A 145 -11.02 6.03 9.71
C LYS A 145 -10.36 6.87 8.64
N ASP A 146 -10.76 8.13 8.53
CA ASP A 146 -10.16 9.07 7.60
C ASP A 146 -8.85 9.70 8.16
N LYS A 147 -8.27 10.62 7.39
CA LYS A 147 -6.98 11.26 7.71
C LYS A 147 -6.98 12.11 8.98
N ASP A 148 -8.16 12.58 9.40
CA ASP A 148 -8.31 13.40 10.60
C ASP A 148 -8.51 12.52 11.86
N GLU A 149 -8.78 11.24 11.67
CA GLU A 149 -9.01 10.25 12.75
C GLU A 149 -7.87 9.23 12.90
N LEU A 150 -7.08 8.99 11.84
CA LEU A 150 -5.96 8.05 11.85
C LEU A 150 -4.83 8.55 10.95
N SER A 151 -3.77 9.01 11.57
CA SER A 151 -2.56 9.44 10.88
C SER A 151 -1.53 8.30 10.70
N PHE A 152 -0.54 8.54 9.83
CA PHE A 152 0.63 7.67 9.69
C PHE A 152 1.37 7.50 11.02
N ASP A 153 1.59 8.58 11.76
CA ASP A 153 2.36 8.55 13.01
C ASP A 153 1.61 7.79 14.12
N ASP A 154 0.28 7.90 14.19
CA ASP A 154 -0.55 7.16 15.15
C ASP A 154 -0.44 5.65 14.92
N LEU A 155 -0.63 5.22 13.67
CA LEU A 155 -0.56 3.80 13.34
C LEU A 155 0.88 3.25 13.47
N LEU A 156 1.89 4.03 13.09
CA LEU A 156 3.29 3.67 13.28
C LEU A 156 3.62 3.44 14.75
N LYS A 157 3.17 4.34 15.62
CA LYS A 157 3.37 4.21 17.06
C LYS A 157 2.70 2.94 17.60
N ASP A 158 1.47 2.66 17.17
CA ASP A 158 0.74 1.46 17.62
C ASP A 158 1.43 0.16 17.15
N ILE A 159 1.85 0.09 15.89
CA ILE A 159 2.58 -1.07 15.36
C ILE A 159 3.88 -1.30 16.15
N ARG A 160 4.69 -0.28 16.33
CA ARG A 160 5.98 -0.40 17.04
C ARG A 160 5.85 -0.74 18.52
N SER A 161 4.77 -0.31 19.16
CA SER A 161 4.59 -0.52 20.60
C SER A 161 3.87 -1.82 20.95
N ASN A 162 3.05 -2.34 20.05
CA ASN A 162 2.10 -3.41 20.37
C ASN A 162 2.16 -4.61 19.41
N TYR A 163 2.89 -4.51 18.31
CA TYR A 163 3.04 -5.63 17.36
C TYR A 163 4.51 -6.05 17.17
N GLU A 164 5.45 -5.14 17.01
CA GLU A 164 6.90 -5.40 16.90
C GLU A 164 7.57 -5.46 18.27
#